data_c7fc2d3292515bc5681a675c75efc662
#
_entry.id   c7fc2d3292515bc5681a675c75efc662
#
_cell.length_a   1.000
_cell.length_b   1.000
_cell.length_c   1.000
_cell.angle_alpha   90.00
_cell.angle_beta   90.00
_cell.angle_gamma   90.00
#
_symmetry.space_group_name_H-M   'P 1'
#
loop_
_entity.id
_entity.type
_entity.pdbx_description
1 polymer ?
#
loop_
_entity_poly.entity_id
_entity_poly.type
_entity_poly.pdbx_seq_one_letter_code
_entity_poly.pdbx_strand_id
1 'polypeptide(L)'
;RQSPLCLRERELTKLLNKSTQETAEIHLSDNYFSLIDTNTKIISRLIDGNFPNYKQVMPTDFSNTIIIDRMDFLSSLQQASIFVDERTKGVKLVFRDDKLSIFSHSERGRAETQIEVTKQEKELEIAFNIHYLISVLEKLTSKEVNMVIPGGENKSCLISAMGDESYQYIIMPMRI
;
A
#
# COMPACT_ATOMS: atom_id res chain seq x y z
N ARG A 1 -24.40 13.74 10.23
CA ARG A 1 -22.95 13.89 10.05
C ARG A 1 -22.35 12.50 10.15
N GLN A 2 -22.01 11.88 9.02
CA GLN A 2 -21.24 10.65 9.01
C GLN A 2 -19.79 11.05 9.30
N SER A 3 -19.36 10.88 10.54
CA SER A 3 -17.92 10.93 10.85
C SER A 3 -17.30 9.68 10.24
N PRO A 4 -16.26 9.78 9.42
CA PRO A 4 -15.58 8.61 8.91
C PRO A 4 -15.02 7.80 10.07
N LEU A 5 -15.37 6.51 10.09
CA LEU A 5 -14.91 5.57 11.09
C LEU A 5 -13.40 5.33 10.90
N CYS A 6 -12.61 5.75 11.86
CA CYS A 6 -11.20 5.45 11.88
C CYS A 6 -10.98 4.16 12.70
N LEU A 7 -10.89 3.02 11.99
CA LEU A 7 -10.64 1.70 12.56
C LEU A 7 -9.29 1.20 12.09
N ARG A 8 -8.62 0.43 12.95
CA ARG A 8 -7.42 -0.30 12.54
C ARG A 8 -7.85 -1.50 11.68
N GLU A 9 -7.60 -1.43 10.39
CA GLU A 9 -7.89 -2.47 9.39
C GLU A 9 -7.50 -3.88 9.87
N ARG A 10 -6.36 -4.00 10.55
CA ARG A 10 -5.80 -5.27 11.01
C ARG A 10 -6.73 -6.09 11.89
N GLU A 11 -7.53 -5.44 12.72
CA GLU A 11 -8.44 -6.13 13.64
C GLU A 11 -9.70 -6.62 12.91
N LEU A 12 -10.22 -5.82 11.98
CA LEU A 12 -11.36 -6.21 11.13
C LEU A 12 -10.99 -7.38 10.22
N THR A 13 -9.84 -7.33 9.57
CA THR A 13 -9.37 -8.40 8.69
C THR A 13 -9.21 -9.72 9.43
N LYS A 14 -8.71 -9.72 10.66
CA LYS A 14 -8.59 -10.93 11.46
C LYS A 14 -9.92 -11.58 11.76
N LEU A 15 -10.96 -10.80 11.99
CA LEU A 15 -12.28 -11.31 12.26
C LEU A 15 -12.94 -11.84 10.99
N LEU A 16 -12.94 -11.07 9.92
CA LEU A 16 -13.54 -11.45 8.65
C LEU A 16 -12.91 -12.74 8.09
N ASN A 17 -11.59 -12.91 8.24
CA ASN A 17 -10.91 -14.14 7.81
C ASN A 17 -11.22 -15.37 8.67
N LYS A 18 -11.77 -15.20 9.88
CA LYS A 18 -12.16 -16.29 10.78
C LYS A 18 -13.66 -16.57 10.74
N SER A 19 -14.44 -15.63 10.23
CA SER A 19 -15.89 -15.80 10.12
C SER A 19 -16.23 -16.81 9.03
N THR A 20 -17.08 -17.76 9.34
CA THR A 20 -17.69 -18.70 8.39
C THR A 20 -19.06 -18.25 7.94
N GLN A 21 -19.51 -17.07 8.38
CA GLN A 21 -20.84 -16.54 8.12
C GLN A 21 -20.81 -15.46 7.03
N GLU A 22 -21.88 -15.37 6.26
CA GLU A 22 -22.05 -14.37 5.21
C GLU A 22 -22.37 -12.97 5.77
N THR A 23 -22.80 -12.88 7.05
CA THR A 23 -23.22 -11.62 7.67
C THR A 23 -22.69 -11.49 9.09
N ALA A 24 -22.37 -10.25 9.47
CA ALA A 24 -22.01 -9.88 10.83
C ALA A 24 -22.76 -8.61 11.27
N GLU A 25 -23.10 -8.51 12.55
CA GLU A 25 -23.73 -7.33 13.12
C GLU A 25 -22.70 -6.26 13.48
N ILE A 26 -22.97 -5.02 13.06
CA ILE A 26 -22.15 -3.86 13.39
C ILE A 26 -22.91 -2.95 14.35
N HIS A 27 -22.32 -2.66 15.50
CA HIS A 27 -22.83 -1.69 16.44
C HIS A 27 -21.86 -0.52 16.57
N LEU A 28 -22.40 0.69 16.48
CA LEU A 28 -21.65 1.93 16.61
C LEU A 28 -22.19 2.72 17.79
N SER A 29 -21.29 3.20 18.62
CA SER A 29 -21.54 4.21 19.65
C SER A 29 -20.60 5.41 19.44
N ASP A 30 -20.71 6.43 20.27
CA ASP A 30 -19.87 7.63 20.14
C ASP A 30 -18.37 7.33 20.21
N ASN A 31 -17.96 6.32 20.99
CA ASN A 31 -16.56 6.01 21.27
C ASN A 31 -16.14 4.59 20.90
N TYR A 32 -17.08 3.74 20.56
CA TYR A 32 -16.79 2.32 20.32
C TYR A 32 -17.47 1.81 19.06
N PHE A 33 -16.77 0.94 18.40
CA PHE A 33 -17.26 0.08 17.34
C PHE A 33 -17.26 -1.35 17.84
N SER A 34 -18.33 -2.09 17.62
CA SER A 34 -18.31 -3.53 17.81
C SER A 34 -18.82 -4.26 16.59
N LEU A 35 -18.20 -5.40 16.32
CA LEU A 35 -18.57 -6.33 15.27
C LEU A 35 -18.80 -7.67 15.93
N ILE A 36 -19.98 -8.23 15.69
CA ILE A 36 -20.45 -9.45 16.33
C ILE A 36 -20.80 -10.47 15.23
N ASP A 37 -20.20 -11.62 15.34
CA ASP A 37 -20.53 -12.83 14.61
C ASP A 37 -20.98 -13.89 15.61
N THR A 38 -21.52 -15.03 15.18
CA THR A 38 -22.13 -16.09 16.02
C THR A 38 -21.24 -16.51 17.19
N ASN A 39 -19.91 -16.57 16.98
CA ASN A 39 -18.95 -17.07 17.94
C ASN A 39 -17.90 -16.05 18.37
N THR A 40 -17.92 -14.84 17.78
CA THR A 40 -16.87 -13.86 18.00
C THR A 40 -17.45 -12.47 18.14
N LYS A 41 -16.98 -11.75 19.15
CA LYS A 41 -17.26 -10.33 19.35
C LYS A 41 -15.96 -9.56 19.40
N ILE A 42 -15.80 -8.59 18.50
CA ILE A 42 -14.70 -7.62 18.55
C ILE A 42 -15.26 -6.28 18.98
N ILE A 43 -14.58 -5.66 19.94
CA ILE A 43 -14.87 -4.30 20.38
C ILE A 43 -13.60 -3.50 20.17
N SER A 44 -13.69 -2.40 19.43
CA SER A 44 -12.61 -1.45 19.22
C SER A 44 -13.02 -0.06 19.63
N ARG A 45 -12.12 0.65 20.30
CA ARG A 45 -12.32 2.08 20.55
C ARG A 45 -12.10 2.86 19.27
N LEU A 46 -12.98 3.81 19.00
CA LEU A 46 -12.80 4.76 17.90
C LEU A 46 -11.60 5.67 18.20
N ILE A 47 -10.86 6.02 17.15
CA ILE A 47 -9.74 6.97 17.28
C ILE A 47 -10.34 8.37 17.36
N ASP A 48 -10.01 9.10 18.41
CA ASP A 48 -10.38 10.52 18.56
C ASP A 48 -9.63 11.35 17.50
N GLY A 49 -10.36 12.19 16.78
CA GLY A 49 -9.80 13.10 15.79
C GLY A 49 -10.60 13.17 14.50
N ASN A 50 -10.26 14.17 13.70
CA ASN A 50 -10.82 14.29 12.36
C ASN A 50 -10.10 13.33 11.42
N PHE A 51 -10.86 12.60 10.63
CA PHE A 51 -10.29 11.79 9.57
C PHE A 51 -9.49 12.70 8.61
N PRO A 52 -8.23 12.36 8.29
CA PRO A 52 -7.44 13.17 7.38
C PRO A 52 -8.15 13.37 6.03
N ASN A 53 -8.05 14.58 5.48
CA ASN A 53 -8.58 14.82 4.14
C ASN A 53 -7.70 14.15 3.08
N TYR A 54 -7.94 12.86 2.84
CA TYR A 54 -7.17 12.05 1.90
C TYR A 54 -7.18 12.61 0.47
N LYS A 55 -8.21 13.40 0.10
CA LYS A 55 -8.28 14.05 -1.23
C LYS A 55 -7.13 15.04 -1.46
N GLN A 56 -6.58 15.60 -0.39
CA GLN A 56 -5.43 16.51 -0.50
C GLN A 56 -4.11 15.80 -0.83
N VAL A 57 -4.04 14.51 -0.54
CA VAL A 57 -2.84 13.70 -0.81
C VAL A 57 -3.00 12.81 -2.04
N MET A 58 -4.18 12.77 -2.67
CA MET A 58 -4.35 12.07 -3.93
C MET A 58 -3.60 12.79 -5.05
N PRO A 59 -2.87 12.03 -5.90
CA PRO A 59 -2.27 12.61 -7.10
C PRO A 59 -3.33 13.24 -7.99
N THR A 60 -3.02 14.43 -8.51
CA THR A 60 -3.81 15.11 -9.53
C THR A 60 -3.15 15.06 -10.91
N ASP A 61 -1.87 14.68 -10.94
CA ASP A 61 -1.08 14.52 -12.13
C ASP A 61 -0.80 13.03 -12.36
N PHE A 62 -1.28 12.51 -13.46
CA PHE A 62 -1.17 11.11 -13.89
C PHE A 62 -0.22 10.93 -15.07
N SER A 63 0.54 11.97 -15.43
CA SER A 63 1.46 11.95 -16.57
C SER A 63 2.55 10.88 -16.43
N ASN A 64 2.96 10.57 -15.21
CA ASN A 64 3.94 9.51 -14.93
C ASN A 64 3.24 8.29 -14.30
N THR A 65 2.51 7.57 -15.14
CA THR A 65 1.87 6.30 -14.79
C THR A 65 2.69 5.14 -15.34
N ILE A 66 3.11 4.26 -14.47
CA ILE A 66 3.95 3.10 -14.77
C ILE A 66 3.10 1.85 -14.60
N ILE A 67 3.14 0.94 -15.58
CA ILE A 67 2.46 -0.36 -15.51
C ILE A 67 3.50 -1.43 -15.18
N ILE A 68 3.20 -2.23 -14.17
CA ILE A 68 4.12 -3.23 -13.62
C ILE A 68 3.37 -4.56 -13.48
N ASP A 69 3.99 -5.68 -13.90
CA ASP A 69 3.46 -7.00 -13.54
C ASP A 69 3.48 -7.15 -12.02
N ARG A 70 2.31 -7.46 -11.47
CA ARG A 70 2.11 -7.49 -10.01
C ARG A 70 2.94 -8.58 -9.34
N MET A 71 3.04 -9.75 -9.96
CA MET A 71 3.75 -10.89 -9.35
C MET A 71 5.26 -10.70 -9.40
N ASP A 72 5.78 -10.17 -10.49
CA ASP A 72 7.21 -9.87 -10.63
C ASP A 72 7.61 -8.78 -9.62
N PHE A 73 6.78 -7.75 -9.47
CA PHE A 73 7.03 -6.69 -8.50
C PHE A 73 6.98 -7.21 -7.07
N LEU A 74 5.93 -7.99 -6.73
CA LEU A 74 5.78 -8.57 -5.39
C LEU A 74 6.97 -9.48 -5.03
N SER A 75 7.34 -10.40 -5.93
CA SER A 75 8.44 -11.33 -5.69
C SER A 75 9.79 -10.62 -5.53
N SER A 76 10.05 -9.59 -6.34
CA SER A 76 11.26 -8.78 -6.24
C SER A 76 11.33 -7.99 -4.94
N LEU A 77 10.21 -7.42 -4.49
CA LEU A 77 10.15 -6.75 -3.18
C LEU A 77 10.33 -7.74 -2.03
N GLN A 78 9.76 -8.94 -2.10
CA GLN A 78 9.95 -9.97 -1.09
C GLN A 78 11.43 -10.41 -0.99
N GLN A 79 12.12 -10.57 -2.10
CA GLN A 79 13.56 -10.83 -2.13
C GLN A 79 14.36 -9.66 -1.52
N ALA A 80 14.06 -8.43 -1.92
CA ALA A 80 14.70 -7.23 -1.38
C ALA A 80 14.45 -7.06 0.13
N SER A 81 13.30 -7.52 0.64
CA SER A 81 12.91 -7.38 2.04
C SER A 81 13.85 -8.10 3.02
N ILE A 82 14.59 -9.10 2.55
CA ILE A 82 15.57 -9.87 3.35
C ILE A 82 16.71 -8.97 3.83
N PHE A 83 17.09 -7.98 3.02
CA PHE A 83 18.22 -7.09 3.28
C PHE A 83 17.79 -5.66 3.61
N VAL A 84 16.56 -5.46 4.05
CA VAL A 84 16.08 -4.16 4.48
C VAL A 84 16.53 -3.85 5.90
N ASP A 85 16.93 -2.62 6.17
CA ASP A 85 17.21 -2.14 7.53
C ASP A 85 15.93 -2.16 8.37
N GLU A 86 15.99 -2.76 9.55
CA GLU A 86 14.82 -2.99 10.41
C GLU A 86 14.19 -1.69 10.96
N ARG A 87 14.96 -0.59 11.03
CA ARG A 87 14.49 0.70 11.55
C ARG A 87 13.82 1.51 10.46
N THR A 88 14.46 1.62 9.31
CA THR A 88 13.94 2.45 8.20
C THR A 88 12.93 1.71 7.35
N LYS A 89 13.10 0.40 7.16
CA LYS A 89 12.30 -0.44 6.26
C LYS A 89 12.24 0.11 4.83
N GLY A 90 13.27 0.87 4.46
CA GLY A 90 13.35 1.58 3.20
C GLY A 90 13.79 0.70 2.05
N VAL A 91 13.12 0.84 0.92
CA VAL A 91 13.53 0.29 -0.38
C VAL A 91 13.59 1.42 -1.39
N LYS A 92 14.64 1.45 -2.20
CA LYS A 92 14.82 2.42 -3.27
C LYS A 92 14.40 1.80 -4.59
N LEU A 93 13.57 2.51 -5.32
CA LEU A 93 13.09 2.17 -6.65
C LEU A 93 13.71 3.13 -7.66
N VAL A 94 14.32 2.59 -8.71
CA VAL A 94 14.90 3.38 -9.81
C VAL A 94 14.27 2.92 -11.11
N PHE A 95 13.55 3.83 -11.74
CA PHE A 95 12.90 3.61 -13.03
C PHE A 95 13.75 4.23 -14.13
N ARG A 96 14.25 3.40 -15.04
CA ARG A 96 15.08 3.81 -16.18
C ARG A 96 15.00 2.80 -17.32
N ASP A 97 14.89 3.27 -18.56
CA ASP A 97 14.94 2.44 -19.77
C ASP A 97 13.93 1.28 -19.75
N ASP A 98 12.67 1.57 -19.41
CA ASP A 98 11.59 0.59 -19.25
C ASP A 98 11.90 -0.54 -18.24
N LYS A 99 12.74 -0.24 -17.26
CA LYS A 99 13.12 -1.15 -16.18
C LYS A 99 12.92 -0.51 -14.83
N LEU A 100 12.55 -1.33 -13.86
CA LEU A 100 12.53 -0.99 -12.46
C LEU A 100 13.64 -1.77 -11.75
N SER A 101 14.65 -1.05 -11.27
CA SER A 101 15.66 -1.59 -10.36
C SER A 101 15.25 -1.32 -8.92
N ILE A 102 15.30 -2.34 -8.08
CA ILE A 102 14.88 -2.34 -6.69
C ILE A 102 16.11 -2.59 -5.82
N PHE A 103 16.42 -1.65 -4.95
CA PHE A 103 17.60 -1.70 -4.09
C PHE A 103 17.19 -1.70 -2.62
N SER A 104 17.76 -2.60 -1.85
CA SER A 104 17.71 -2.59 -0.40
C SER A 104 19.10 -2.76 0.20
N HIS A 105 19.30 -2.24 1.40
CA HIS A 105 20.56 -2.28 2.10
C HIS A 105 20.33 -2.35 3.62
N SER A 106 21.15 -3.15 4.29
CA SER A 106 21.25 -3.23 5.76
C SER A 106 22.67 -3.59 6.17
N GLU A 107 22.94 -3.67 7.47
CA GLU A 107 24.21 -4.17 8.00
C GLU A 107 24.52 -5.61 7.56
N ARG A 108 23.48 -6.38 7.22
CA ARG A 108 23.60 -7.80 6.78
C ARG A 108 23.97 -7.96 5.31
N GLY A 109 23.86 -6.89 4.53
CA GLY A 109 24.14 -6.93 3.09
C GLY A 109 23.24 -6.02 2.27
N ARG A 110 23.24 -6.28 0.96
CA ARG A 110 22.43 -5.55 -0.02
C ARG A 110 21.76 -6.51 -0.97
N ALA A 111 20.59 -6.12 -1.48
CA ALA A 111 19.94 -6.77 -2.61
C ALA A 111 19.70 -5.75 -3.72
N GLU A 112 19.81 -6.26 -4.94
CA GLU A 112 19.45 -5.54 -6.15
C GLU A 112 18.71 -6.53 -7.05
N THR A 113 17.50 -6.15 -7.46
CA THR A 113 16.69 -6.90 -8.42
C THR A 113 16.21 -5.97 -9.52
N GLN A 114 15.91 -6.49 -10.70
CA GLN A 114 15.46 -5.73 -11.83
C GLN A 114 14.29 -6.44 -12.52
N ILE A 115 13.24 -5.69 -12.86
CA ILE A 115 12.09 -6.16 -13.62
C ILE A 115 11.76 -5.19 -14.75
N GLU A 116 11.04 -5.67 -15.76
CA GLU A 116 10.54 -4.85 -16.84
C GLU A 116 9.28 -4.09 -16.43
N VAL A 117 9.13 -2.88 -16.93
CA VAL A 117 7.94 -2.05 -16.73
C VAL A 117 7.49 -1.44 -18.06
N THR A 118 6.24 -1.03 -18.13
CA THR A 118 5.68 -0.39 -19.32
C THR A 118 5.11 0.98 -19.00
N LYS A 119 5.04 1.86 -20.02
CA LYS A 119 4.57 3.25 -19.91
C LYS A 119 5.41 4.15 -18.98
N GLN A 120 6.68 3.89 -18.83
CA GLN A 120 7.56 4.82 -18.16
C GLN A 120 7.82 6.05 -19.06
N GLU A 121 7.48 7.25 -18.62
CA GLU A 121 7.73 8.48 -19.39
C GLU A 121 9.00 9.21 -18.96
N LYS A 122 9.42 9.05 -17.71
CA LYS A 122 10.57 9.76 -17.14
C LYS A 122 11.40 8.86 -16.25
N GLU A 123 12.70 9.05 -16.28
CA GLU A 123 13.57 8.47 -15.27
C GLU A 123 13.22 9.02 -13.89
N LEU A 124 13.17 8.15 -12.92
CA LEU A 124 12.73 8.48 -11.56
C LEU A 124 13.45 7.62 -10.53
N GLU A 125 13.85 8.25 -9.46
CA GLU A 125 14.35 7.59 -8.26
C GLU A 125 13.48 7.97 -7.06
N ILE A 126 12.99 6.99 -6.33
CA ILE A 126 12.09 7.20 -5.20
C ILE A 126 12.22 6.07 -4.19
N ALA A 127 11.96 6.36 -2.93
CA ALA A 127 12.04 5.38 -1.86
C ALA A 127 10.74 5.23 -1.11
N PHE A 128 10.46 4.02 -0.65
CA PHE A 128 9.25 3.68 0.09
C PHE A 128 9.54 2.71 1.24
N ASN A 129 8.62 2.63 2.19
CA ASN A 129 8.58 1.52 3.11
C ASN A 129 8.16 0.25 2.36
N ILE A 130 9.05 -0.73 2.31
CA ILE A 130 8.87 -1.96 1.54
C ILE A 130 7.64 -2.76 1.98
N HIS A 131 7.32 -2.76 3.27
CA HIS A 131 6.18 -3.51 3.80
C HIS A 131 4.85 -2.92 3.34
N TYR A 132 4.78 -1.60 3.12
CA TYR A 132 3.56 -0.99 2.56
C TYR A 132 3.34 -1.41 1.12
N LEU A 133 4.40 -1.42 0.30
CA LEU A 133 4.32 -1.89 -1.08
C LEU A 133 3.88 -3.36 -1.15
N ILE A 134 4.53 -4.25 -0.38
CA ILE A 134 4.18 -5.66 -0.30
C ILE A 134 2.72 -5.84 0.11
N SER A 135 2.28 -5.17 1.18
CA SER A 135 0.91 -5.29 1.70
C SER A 135 -0.14 -4.89 0.68
N VAL A 136 0.12 -3.87 -0.14
CA VAL A 136 -0.78 -3.45 -1.22
C VAL A 136 -0.84 -4.51 -2.32
N LEU A 137 0.33 -4.98 -2.79
CA LEU A 137 0.41 -5.96 -3.89
C LEU A 137 -0.20 -7.31 -3.52
N GLU A 138 -0.14 -7.72 -2.25
CA GLU A 138 -0.80 -8.92 -1.73
C GLU A 138 -2.33 -8.83 -1.72
N LYS A 139 -2.90 -7.62 -1.63
CA LYS A 139 -4.35 -7.40 -1.64
C LYS A 139 -4.93 -7.28 -3.04
N LEU A 140 -4.13 -6.88 -4.00
CA LEU A 140 -4.55 -6.78 -5.39
C LEU A 140 -4.56 -8.16 -6.03
N THR A 141 -5.53 -8.41 -6.92
CA THR A 141 -5.68 -9.69 -7.63
C THR A 141 -5.44 -9.57 -9.13
N SER A 142 -5.29 -8.35 -9.65
CA SER A 142 -4.99 -8.09 -11.05
C SER A 142 -3.63 -8.65 -11.46
N LYS A 143 -3.47 -8.92 -12.75
CA LYS A 143 -2.16 -9.30 -13.32
C LYS A 143 -1.18 -8.14 -13.28
N GLU A 144 -1.66 -6.94 -13.60
CA GLU A 144 -0.86 -5.73 -13.67
C GLU A 144 -1.39 -4.68 -12.70
N VAL A 145 -0.51 -3.81 -12.25
CA VAL A 145 -0.81 -2.67 -11.39
C VAL A 145 -0.36 -1.37 -12.05
N ASN A 146 -1.16 -0.32 -11.84
CA ASN A 146 -0.79 1.04 -12.17
C ASN A 146 -0.09 1.67 -10.96
N MET A 147 1.08 2.24 -11.17
CA MET A 147 1.81 3.01 -10.18
C MET A 147 1.98 4.45 -10.69
N VAL A 148 1.26 5.38 -10.08
CA VAL A 148 1.30 6.81 -10.43
C VAL A 148 2.25 7.52 -9.47
N ILE A 149 3.32 8.10 -10.01
CA ILE A 149 4.30 8.84 -9.24
C ILE A 149 4.36 10.26 -9.78
N PRO A 150 3.64 11.22 -9.19
CA PRO A 150 3.63 12.59 -9.67
C PRO A 150 5.03 13.21 -9.54
N GLY A 151 5.37 14.10 -10.47
CA GLY A 151 6.62 14.87 -10.39
C GLY A 151 6.64 15.81 -9.17
N GLY A 152 7.80 15.98 -8.55
CA GLY A 152 8.04 16.88 -7.42
C GLY A 152 8.25 16.15 -6.09
N GLU A 153 8.90 16.84 -5.15
CA GLU A 153 9.24 16.30 -3.83
C GLU A 153 7.99 16.09 -2.96
N ASN A 154 8.00 15.03 -2.17
CA ASN A 154 6.98 14.68 -1.15
C ASN A 154 5.55 14.46 -1.68
N LYS A 155 5.38 14.15 -2.95
CA LYS A 155 4.07 13.77 -3.48
C LYS A 155 3.82 12.28 -3.26
N SER A 156 2.60 11.95 -2.89
CA SER A 156 2.18 10.56 -2.67
C SER A 156 2.20 9.76 -3.97
N CYS A 157 2.54 8.49 -3.85
CA CYS A 157 2.36 7.51 -4.91
C CYS A 157 0.96 6.89 -4.79
N LEU A 158 0.29 6.69 -5.92
CA LEU A 158 -0.96 5.96 -6.01
C LEU A 158 -0.71 4.61 -6.69
N ILE A 159 -1.19 3.54 -6.06
CA ILE A 159 -1.19 2.19 -6.64
C ILE A 159 -2.63 1.71 -6.77
N SER A 160 -2.98 1.19 -7.93
CA SER A 160 -4.29 0.58 -8.21
C SER A 160 -4.16 -0.64 -9.11
N ALA A 161 -5.18 -1.50 -9.11
CA ALA A 161 -5.28 -2.58 -10.07
C ALA A 161 -5.50 -2.00 -11.47
N MET A 162 -4.90 -2.62 -12.48
CA MET A 162 -5.21 -2.24 -13.86
C MET A 162 -6.64 -2.64 -14.20
N GLY A 163 -7.44 -1.64 -14.65
CA GLY A 163 -8.84 -1.86 -15.03
C GLY A 163 -9.85 -1.90 -13.88
N ASP A 164 -9.40 -1.73 -12.62
CA ASP A 164 -10.28 -1.64 -11.45
C ASP A 164 -9.85 -0.46 -10.56
N GLU A 165 -10.70 0.54 -10.49
CA GLU A 165 -10.50 1.73 -9.65
C GLU A 165 -11.23 1.65 -8.30
N SER A 166 -11.88 0.53 -7.98
CA SER A 166 -12.64 0.35 -6.73
C SER A 166 -11.75 0.50 -5.50
N TYR A 167 -10.47 0.12 -5.62
CA TYR A 167 -9.47 0.22 -4.56
C TYR A 167 -8.27 1.02 -5.03
N GLN A 168 -7.96 2.06 -4.27
CA GLN A 168 -6.83 2.93 -4.51
C GLN A 168 -5.97 3.01 -3.24
N TYR A 169 -4.67 2.81 -3.38
CA TYR A 169 -3.72 2.81 -2.28
C TYR A 169 -2.75 3.96 -2.43
N ILE A 170 -2.69 4.80 -1.41
CA ILE A 170 -1.77 5.93 -1.37
C ILE A 170 -0.62 5.59 -0.44
N ILE A 171 0.60 5.70 -0.96
CA ILE A 171 1.83 5.47 -0.21
C ILE A 171 2.70 6.72 -0.28
N MET A 172 3.09 7.21 0.89
CA MET A 172 4.00 8.34 0.97
C MET A 172 5.44 7.90 0.74
N PRO A 173 6.21 8.61 -0.09
CA PRO A 173 7.63 8.32 -0.26
C PRO A 173 8.40 8.61 1.02
N MET A 174 9.57 7.99 1.11
CA MET A 174 10.53 8.19 2.19
C MET A 174 11.75 8.95 1.66
N ARG A 175 12.38 9.72 2.54
CA ARG A 175 13.74 10.20 2.33
C ARG A 175 14.69 9.14 2.86
N ILE A 176 15.59 8.65 2.01
CA ILE A 176 16.66 7.70 2.36
C ILE A 176 17.99 8.39 2.19
#